data_8d881dc472864c2760ef80b41fdf9140
#
_entry.id   8d881dc472864c2760ef80b41fdf9140
#
_cell.length_a   1.000
_cell.length_b   1.000
_cell.length_c   1.000
_cell.angle_alpha   90.00
_cell.angle_beta   90.00
_cell.angle_gamma   90.00
#
_symmetry.space_group_name_H-M   'P 1'
#
loop_
_entity.id
_entity.type
_entity.pdbx_description
1 polymer ?
#
loop_
_entity_poly.entity_id
_entity_poly.type
_entity_poly.pdbx_seq_one_letter_code
_entity_poly.pdbx_strand_id
1 'polypeptide(L)'
;YQNSDGSYSFVRNNTLGLSGQLSIDQNIWFTGGKLSLASSLDYIKQLGSGGNKQFMSVPVSLELTQPVFGVNNLKWNRRIEPVRYAEAKAAFISATEEVTMKTITYFFQLLLAKEALATAEQNKTNADRLYEVAIAKRKMGQISENDLLQLKLNALQGKADVTESESNLNAKMFQLRSFLGVSEQDVLNPVLPASVPDIKMEYDRVLNKALERNSFAQNIRRRQLEADYEVATARGNLRSIDLFASVGYTGQNHEFSSAYQDLLDNQIVKVGVK
;
A
#
# COMPACT_ATOMS: atom_id res chain seq x y z
N TYR A 1 -52.44 20.42 11.96
CA TYR A 1 -53.51 21.05 11.15
C TYR A 1 -54.25 22.04 12.01
N GLN A 2 -54.46 23.24 11.48
CA GLN A 2 -55.38 24.19 12.08
C GLN A 2 -56.77 23.95 11.47
N ASN A 3 -57.72 23.64 12.29
CA ASN A 3 -59.09 23.43 11.85
C ASN A 3 -59.75 24.77 11.53
N SER A 4 -60.85 24.78 10.79
CA SER A 4 -61.58 25.99 10.41
C SER A 4 -62.21 26.74 11.62
N ASP A 5 -62.22 26.11 12.80
CA ASP A 5 -62.68 26.70 14.08
C ASP A 5 -61.53 27.32 14.91
N GLY A 6 -60.29 27.34 14.34
CA GLY A 6 -59.08 27.87 15.02
C GLY A 6 -58.40 26.89 15.98
N SER A 7 -58.91 25.69 16.16
CA SER A 7 -58.27 24.64 16.98
C SER A 7 -57.16 23.95 16.25
N TYR A 8 -56.13 23.42 16.98
CA TYR A 8 -55.04 22.65 16.40
C TYR A 8 -55.26 21.17 16.67
N SER A 9 -55.31 20.37 15.61
CA SER A 9 -55.28 18.91 15.73
C SER A 9 -53.91 18.35 15.37
N PHE A 10 -53.33 17.53 16.26
CA PHE A 10 -52.11 16.80 16.00
C PHE A 10 -52.45 15.46 15.35
N VAL A 11 -52.15 15.34 14.07
CA VAL A 11 -52.25 14.05 13.35
C VAL A 11 -50.92 13.32 13.44
N ARG A 12 -50.93 12.12 14.07
CA ARG A 12 -49.75 11.24 14.02
C ARG A 12 -49.65 10.64 12.63
N ASN A 13 -48.66 11.08 11.88
CA ASN A 13 -48.39 10.53 10.56
C ASN A 13 -47.14 9.66 10.63
N ASN A 14 -47.30 8.36 10.85
CA ASN A 14 -46.23 7.39 10.82
C ASN A 14 -46.19 6.79 9.42
N THR A 15 -45.03 6.92 8.75
CA THR A 15 -44.83 6.35 7.40
C THR A 15 -43.68 5.35 7.41
N LEU A 16 -43.83 4.25 6.71
CA LEU A 16 -42.78 3.31 6.35
C LEU A 16 -42.42 3.56 4.88
N GLY A 17 -41.16 3.92 4.59
CA GLY A 17 -40.63 4.06 3.23
C GLY A 17 -39.59 3.01 2.98
N LEU A 18 -39.67 2.32 1.83
CA LEU A 18 -38.64 1.43 1.30
C LEU A 18 -38.33 1.91 -0.12
N SER A 19 -37.03 2.10 -0.43
CA SER A 19 -36.58 2.50 -1.75
C SER A 19 -35.51 1.54 -2.28
N GLY A 20 -35.61 1.21 -3.54
CA GLY A 20 -34.61 0.44 -4.28
C GLY A 20 -34.26 1.16 -5.57
N GLN A 21 -32.97 1.29 -5.87
CA GLN A 21 -32.48 1.88 -7.11
C GLN A 21 -31.38 1.03 -7.72
N LEU A 22 -31.45 0.86 -9.03
CA LEU A 22 -30.38 0.28 -9.84
C LEU A 22 -29.94 1.31 -10.86
N SER A 23 -28.63 1.54 -10.99
CA SER A 23 -28.10 2.48 -11.98
C SER A 23 -26.85 1.93 -12.67
N ILE A 24 -26.70 2.28 -13.94
CA ILE A 24 -25.49 2.05 -14.74
C ILE A 24 -24.98 3.43 -15.18
N ASP A 25 -23.80 3.76 -14.74
CA ASP A 25 -23.18 5.06 -14.98
C ASP A 25 -22.02 4.91 -15.97
N GLN A 26 -22.05 5.67 -17.06
CA GLN A 26 -20.98 5.72 -18.05
C GLN A 26 -20.42 7.15 -18.12
N ASN A 27 -19.14 7.28 -17.79
CA ASN A 27 -18.43 8.55 -17.96
C ASN A 27 -18.00 8.73 -19.42
N ILE A 28 -18.22 9.92 -19.97
CA ILE A 28 -17.85 10.29 -21.34
C ILE A 28 -16.44 10.88 -21.30
N TRP A 29 -15.46 10.13 -21.78
CA TRP A 29 -14.04 10.44 -21.61
C TRP A 29 -13.59 11.75 -22.30
N PHE A 30 -14.20 12.13 -23.43
CA PHE A 30 -13.80 13.31 -24.20
C PHE A 30 -14.43 14.61 -23.69
N THR A 31 -15.65 14.58 -23.13
CA THR A 31 -16.33 15.76 -22.60
C THR A 31 -16.22 15.89 -21.08
N GLY A 32 -15.99 14.77 -20.39
CA GLY A 32 -16.06 14.72 -18.93
C GLY A 32 -17.49 14.64 -18.38
N GLY A 33 -18.49 14.50 -19.25
CA GLY A 33 -19.88 14.30 -18.88
C GLY A 33 -20.15 12.88 -18.40
N LYS A 34 -21.33 12.67 -17.82
CA LYS A 34 -21.81 11.39 -17.29
C LYS A 34 -23.17 11.07 -17.88
N LEU A 35 -23.31 9.87 -18.42
CA LEU A 35 -24.57 9.30 -18.86
C LEU A 35 -24.97 8.24 -17.84
N SER A 36 -26.18 8.36 -17.28
CA SER A 36 -26.72 7.44 -16.28
C SER A 36 -27.99 6.80 -16.80
N LEU A 37 -28.08 5.50 -16.76
CA LEU A 37 -29.30 4.73 -16.96
C LEU A 37 -29.75 4.21 -15.60
N ALA A 38 -30.92 4.60 -15.14
CA ALA A 38 -31.39 4.23 -13.81
C ALA A 38 -32.82 3.67 -13.84
N SER A 39 -33.09 2.82 -12.85
CA SER A 39 -34.41 2.32 -12.52
C SER A 39 -34.60 2.42 -11.03
N SER A 40 -35.76 2.90 -10.56
CA SER A 40 -36.05 2.97 -9.12
C SER A 40 -37.48 2.55 -8.81
N LEU A 41 -37.66 2.09 -7.59
CA LEU A 41 -38.95 1.74 -7.01
C LEU A 41 -38.98 2.22 -5.55
N ASP A 42 -39.97 3.04 -5.25
CA ASP A 42 -40.26 3.51 -3.89
C ASP A 42 -41.59 2.94 -3.43
N TYR A 43 -41.61 2.39 -2.23
CA TYR A 43 -42.78 1.92 -1.54
C TYR A 43 -42.99 2.78 -0.31
N ILE A 44 -44.15 3.40 -0.21
CA ILE A 44 -44.56 4.23 0.93
C ILE A 44 -45.85 3.67 1.53
N LYS A 45 -45.79 3.39 2.83
CA LYS A 45 -46.99 2.94 3.59
C LYS A 45 -47.21 3.87 4.76
N GLN A 46 -48.42 4.45 4.84
CA GLN A 46 -48.86 5.18 6.01
C GLN A 46 -49.35 4.18 7.07
N LEU A 47 -48.82 4.29 8.29
CA LEU A 47 -49.14 3.45 9.43
C LEU A 47 -50.14 4.22 10.31
N GLY A 48 -51.42 3.84 10.30
CA GLY A 48 -52.47 4.50 11.10
C GLY A 48 -53.87 4.14 10.63
N SER A 49 -54.85 4.72 11.27
CA SER A 49 -56.29 4.52 10.93
C SER A 49 -56.54 5.09 9.52
N GLY A 50 -56.78 4.21 8.54
CA GLY A 50 -56.91 4.58 7.14
C GLY A 50 -55.65 4.44 6.29
N GLY A 51 -54.66 3.64 6.78
CA GLY A 51 -53.36 3.47 6.17
C GLY A 51 -53.37 3.17 4.67
N ASN A 52 -52.76 4.08 3.89
CA ASN A 52 -52.62 3.96 2.44
C ASN A 52 -51.25 3.42 2.10
N LYS A 53 -51.14 2.57 1.08
CA LYS A 53 -49.88 2.10 0.49
C LYS A 53 -49.78 2.67 -0.93
N GLN A 54 -48.56 3.02 -1.32
CA GLN A 54 -48.28 3.60 -2.61
C GLN A 54 -46.96 3.09 -3.15
N PHE A 55 -46.95 2.70 -4.37
CA PHE A 55 -45.73 2.37 -5.13
C PHE A 55 -45.47 3.48 -6.15
N MET A 56 -44.24 4.01 -6.14
CA MET A 56 -43.74 4.95 -7.14
C MET A 56 -42.62 4.28 -7.88
N SER A 57 -42.74 4.10 -9.17
CA SER A 57 -41.71 3.48 -10.00
C SER A 57 -41.15 4.47 -11.00
N VAL A 58 -39.86 4.35 -11.25
CA VAL A 58 -39.19 4.91 -12.42
C VAL A 58 -38.58 3.72 -13.17
N PRO A 59 -39.34 3.05 -14.03
CA PRO A 59 -38.87 1.82 -14.69
C PRO A 59 -37.58 2.00 -15.47
N VAL A 60 -37.46 3.11 -16.19
CA VAL A 60 -36.26 3.50 -16.94
C VAL A 60 -36.15 5.02 -16.94
N SER A 61 -34.98 5.52 -16.61
CA SER A 61 -34.58 6.91 -16.81
C SER A 61 -33.18 6.98 -17.40
N LEU A 62 -33.01 7.83 -18.41
CA LEU A 62 -31.72 8.17 -18.98
C LEU A 62 -31.40 9.61 -18.60
N GLU A 63 -30.27 9.81 -17.95
CA GLU A 63 -29.82 11.12 -17.50
C GLU A 63 -28.43 11.43 -18.06
N LEU A 64 -28.27 12.61 -18.65
CA LEU A 64 -27.00 13.16 -19.08
C LEU A 64 -26.66 14.36 -18.22
N THR A 65 -25.52 14.30 -17.55
CA THR A 65 -24.94 15.45 -16.83
C THR A 65 -23.65 15.87 -17.52
N GLN A 66 -23.56 17.10 -17.97
CA GLN A 66 -22.41 17.63 -18.70
C GLN A 66 -21.87 18.90 -18.04
N PRO A 67 -20.70 18.86 -17.38
CA PRO A 67 -20.02 20.05 -16.92
C PRO A 67 -19.54 20.88 -18.12
N VAL A 68 -19.84 22.18 -18.13
CA VAL A 68 -19.44 23.11 -19.21
C VAL A 68 -18.02 23.63 -18.98
N PHE A 69 -17.72 24.03 -17.76
CA PHE A 69 -16.41 24.57 -17.37
C PHE A 69 -15.65 23.67 -16.41
N GLY A 70 -16.25 22.56 -16.03
CA GLY A 70 -15.64 21.59 -15.13
C GLY A 70 -14.42 20.90 -15.72
N VAL A 71 -13.52 20.47 -14.88
CA VAL A 71 -12.34 19.73 -15.30
C VAL A 71 -12.73 18.31 -15.69
N ASN A 72 -12.23 17.86 -16.83
CA ASN A 72 -12.39 16.48 -17.26
C ASN A 72 -11.39 15.57 -16.49
N ASN A 73 -11.87 14.96 -15.41
CA ASN A 73 -11.09 14.09 -14.52
C ASN A 73 -10.50 12.88 -15.27
N LEU A 74 -11.24 12.31 -16.24
CA LEU A 74 -10.77 11.16 -17.02
C LEU A 74 -9.57 11.52 -17.88
N LYS A 75 -9.55 12.72 -18.45
CA LYS A 75 -8.42 13.21 -19.24
C LYS A 75 -7.17 13.40 -18.41
N TRP A 76 -7.33 13.89 -17.16
CA TRP A 76 -6.23 14.04 -16.22
C TRP A 76 -5.75 12.68 -15.68
N ASN A 77 -6.66 11.80 -15.29
CA ASN A 77 -6.32 10.45 -14.87
C ASN A 77 -5.53 9.70 -15.93
N ARG A 78 -5.92 9.83 -17.21
CA ARG A 78 -5.17 9.24 -18.33
C ARG A 78 -3.72 9.73 -18.42
N ARG A 79 -3.42 10.94 -17.92
CA ARG A 79 -2.05 11.47 -17.87
C ARG A 79 -1.30 11.08 -16.62
N ILE A 80 -1.99 11.03 -15.49
CA ILE A 80 -1.40 10.79 -14.15
C ILE A 80 -1.15 9.29 -13.93
N GLU A 81 -2.11 8.42 -14.27
CA GLU A 81 -2.02 6.99 -13.97
C GLU A 81 -0.83 6.27 -14.61
N PRO A 82 -0.40 6.55 -15.85
CA PRO A 82 0.82 5.95 -16.38
C PRO A 82 2.08 6.34 -15.60
N VAL A 83 2.15 7.59 -15.09
CA VAL A 83 3.28 8.05 -14.27
C VAL A 83 3.24 7.41 -12.88
N ARG A 84 2.05 7.27 -12.29
CA ARG A 84 1.84 6.55 -11.02
C ARG A 84 2.24 5.07 -11.13
N TYR A 85 1.88 4.43 -12.25
CA TYR A 85 2.32 3.06 -12.53
C TYR A 85 3.85 2.96 -12.67
N ALA A 86 4.48 3.90 -13.39
CA ALA A 86 5.94 3.94 -13.54
C ALA A 86 6.64 4.17 -12.18
N GLU A 87 6.10 5.05 -11.32
CA GLU A 87 6.57 5.26 -9.95
C GLU A 87 6.47 3.99 -9.12
N ALA A 88 5.30 3.32 -9.13
CA ALA A 88 5.09 2.08 -8.38
C ALA A 88 6.04 0.97 -8.85
N LYS A 89 6.27 0.85 -10.16
CA LYS A 89 7.23 -0.09 -10.72
C LYS A 89 8.67 0.22 -10.28
N ALA A 90 9.07 1.50 -10.29
CA ALA A 90 10.38 1.92 -9.83
C ALA A 90 10.54 1.69 -8.31
N ALA A 91 9.49 1.95 -7.52
CA ALA A 91 9.48 1.69 -6.08
C ALA A 91 9.63 0.18 -5.77
N PHE A 92 8.95 -0.68 -6.53
CA PHE A 92 9.11 -2.13 -6.41
C PHE A 92 10.55 -2.58 -6.68
N ILE A 93 11.18 -2.06 -7.74
CA ILE A 93 12.58 -2.37 -8.05
C ILE A 93 13.49 -1.92 -6.92
N SER A 94 13.32 -0.68 -6.43
CA SER A 94 14.14 -0.15 -5.31
C SER A 94 13.96 -0.98 -4.03
N ALA A 95 12.73 -1.41 -3.71
CA ALA A 95 12.49 -2.28 -2.57
C ALA A 95 13.15 -3.65 -2.73
N THR A 96 13.13 -4.22 -3.94
CA THR A 96 13.82 -5.49 -4.23
C THR A 96 15.33 -5.35 -4.08
N GLU A 97 15.91 -4.26 -4.56
CA GLU A 97 17.33 -3.95 -4.42
C GLU A 97 17.71 -3.76 -2.95
N GLU A 98 16.86 -3.10 -2.14
CA GLU A 98 17.08 -2.94 -0.70
C GLU A 98 17.10 -4.28 0.03
N VAL A 99 16.16 -5.18 -0.28
CA VAL A 99 16.15 -6.55 0.26
C VAL A 99 17.42 -7.30 -0.14
N THR A 100 17.84 -7.17 -1.40
CA THR A 100 19.07 -7.78 -1.91
C THR A 100 20.30 -7.27 -1.16
N MET A 101 20.42 -5.96 -0.97
CA MET A 101 21.54 -5.36 -0.23
C MET A 101 21.57 -5.80 1.23
N LYS A 102 20.41 -5.87 1.90
CA LYS A 102 20.31 -6.40 3.27
C LYS A 102 20.74 -7.86 3.33
N THR A 103 20.28 -8.69 2.39
CA THR A 103 20.65 -10.10 2.31
C THR A 103 22.17 -10.26 2.16
N ILE A 104 22.80 -9.50 1.25
CA ILE A 104 24.24 -9.50 1.03
C ILE A 104 24.97 -9.07 2.32
N THR A 105 24.48 -8.04 2.99
CA THR A 105 25.08 -7.55 4.23
C THR A 105 25.03 -8.61 5.34
N TYR A 106 23.89 -9.26 5.55
CA TYR A 106 23.77 -10.31 6.55
C TYR A 106 24.58 -11.57 6.20
N PHE A 107 24.64 -11.90 4.91
CA PHE A 107 25.49 -12.98 4.43
C PHE A 107 26.97 -12.76 4.76
N PHE A 108 27.51 -11.58 4.45
CA PHE A 108 28.90 -11.27 4.76
C PHE A 108 29.16 -11.14 6.26
N GLN A 109 28.22 -10.62 7.02
CA GLN A 109 28.33 -10.58 8.49
C GLN A 109 28.41 -12.01 9.09
N LEU A 110 27.60 -12.95 8.59
CA LEU A 110 27.68 -14.35 9.00
C LEU A 110 29.02 -14.98 8.60
N LEU A 111 29.47 -14.73 7.37
CA LEU A 111 30.76 -15.22 6.89
C LEU A 111 31.92 -14.72 7.76
N LEU A 112 31.97 -13.42 8.06
CA LEU A 112 32.97 -12.83 8.91
C LEU A 112 32.93 -13.38 10.34
N ALA A 113 31.74 -13.61 10.89
CA ALA A 113 31.59 -14.20 12.23
C ALA A 113 32.11 -15.66 12.25
N LYS A 114 31.90 -16.44 11.18
CA LYS A 114 32.43 -17.79 11.03
C LYS A 114 33.97 -17.81 10.98
N GLU A 115 34.56 -16.92 10.19
CA GLU A 115 36.02 -16.81 10.09
C GLU A 115 36.65 -16.27 11.39
N ALA A 116 35.95 -15.38 12.12
CA ALA A 116 36.37 -14.90 13.43
C ALA A 116 36.39 -16.04 14.46
N LEU A 117 35.38 -16.92 14.48
CA LEU A 117 35.36 -18.08 15.35
C LEU A 117 36.53 -19.03 15.04
N ALA A 118 36.76 -19.36 13.77
CA ALA A 118 37.87 -20.22 13.35
C ALA A 118 39.23 -19.64 13.79
N THR A 119 39.39 -18.32 13.69
CA THR A 119 40.60 -17.61 14.16
C THR A 119 40.73 -17.66 15.68
N ALA A 120 39.66 -17.46 16.43
CA ALA A 120 39.65 -17.53 17.87
C ALA A 120 40.00 -18.95 18.39
N GLU A 121 39.45 -20.02 17.77
CA GLU A 121 39.78 -21.41 18.06
C GLU A 121 41.26 -21.72 17.81
N GLN A 122 41.81 -21.24 16.69
CA GLN A 122 43.24 -21.39 16.38
C GLN A 122 44.11 -20.65 17.42
N ASN A 123 43.74 -19.43 17.79
CA ASN A 123 44.46 -18.65 18.80
C ASN A 123 44.39 -19.31 20.18
N LYS A 124 43.24 -19.82 20.58
CA LYS A 124 43.08 -20.59 21.82
C LYS A 124 44.00 -21.81 21.83
N THR A 125 43.98 -22.59 20.74
CA THR A 125 44.84 -23.78 20.60
C THR A 125 46.34 -23.43 20.75
N ASN A 126 46.77 -22.33 20.14
CA ASN A 126 48.13 -21.84 20.27
C ASN A 126 48.47 -21.38 21.70
N ALA A 127 47.57 -20.66 22.36
CA ALA A 127 47.75 -20.17 23.74
C ALA A 127 47.77 -21.33 24.74
N ASP A 128 46.90 -22.33 24.59
CA ASP A 128 46.90 -23.56 25.41
C ASP A 128 48.25 -24.31 25.28
N ARG A 129 48.73 -24.48 24.06
CA ARG A 129 50.05 -25.11 23.79
C ARG A 129 51.21 -24.35 24.43
N LEU A 130 51.22 -23.02 24.32
CA LEU A 130 52.24 -22.18 24.93
C LEU A 130 52.21 -22.29 26.45
N TYR A 131 51.03 -22.34 27.09
CA TYR A 131 50.87 -22.54 28.50
C TYR A 131 51.39 -23.92 28.97
N GLU A 132 51.09 -25.01 28.22
CA GLU A 132 51.63 -26.35 28.48
C GLU A 132 53.14 -26.37 28.44
N VAL A 133 53.77 -25.78 27.42
CA VAL A 133 55.22 -25.63 27.31
C VAL A 133 55.78 -24.82 28.49
N ALA A 134 55.09 -23.76 28.92
CA ALA A 134 55.49 -22.94 30.08
C ALA A 134 55.47 -23.72 31.39
N ILE A 135 54.46 -24.57 31.60
CA ILE A 135 54.41 -25.48 32.77
C ILE A 135 55.66 -26.35 32.85
N ALA A 136 56.06 -26.95 31.69
CA ALA A 136 57.26 -27.80 31.60
C ALA A 136 58.53 -26.98 31.87
N LYS A 137 58.71 -25.82 31.31
CA LYS A 137 59.86 -24.93 31.53
C LYS A 137 59.92 -24.43 32.95
N ARG A 138 58.81 -24.14 33.60
CA ARG A 138 58.76 -23.72 35.07
C ARG A 138 59.27 -24.83 35.94
N LYS A 139 58.85 -26.08 35.70
CA LYS A 139 59.36 -27.25 36.43
C LYS A 139 60.86 -27.41 36.33
N MET A 140 61.46 -26.99 35.16
CA MET A 140 62.93 -26.99 34.97
C MET A 140 63.62 -25.74 35.48
N GLY A 141 62.88 -24.81 36.10
CA GLY A 141 63.45 -23.55 36.61
C GLY A 141 63.85 -22.51 35.53
N GLN A 142 63.32 -22.67 34.25
CA GLN A 142 63.77 -21.84 33.14
C GLN A 142 62.92 -20.58 32.94
N ILE A 143 61.76 -20.46 33.60
CA ILE A 143 60.90 -19.26 33.54
C ILE A 143 60.41 -18.88 34.94
N SER A 144 60.04 -17.61 35.09
CA SER A 144 59.49 -17.08 36.36
C SER A 144 58.06 -17.52 36.58
N GLU A 145 57.58 -17.43 37.81
CA GLU A 145 56.17 -17.68 38.13
C GLU A 145 55.23 -16.65 37.49
N ASN A 146 55.69 -15.41 37.41
CA ASN A 146 54.95 -14.33 36.77
C ASN A 146 54.75 -14.61 35.28
N ASP A 147 55.76 -15.09 34.55
CA ASP A 147 55.66 -15.48 33.13
C ASP A 147 54.65 -16.64 32.95
N LEU A 148 54.68 -17.62 33.83
CA LEU A 148 53.69 -18.72 33.82
C LEU A 148 52.28 -18.23 34.03
N LEU A 149 52.05 -17.33 35.01
CA LEU A 149 50.73 -16.72 35.25
C LEU A 149 50.26 -15.88 34.08
N GLN A 150 51.15 -15.15 33.42
CA GLN A 150 50.84 -14.39 32.21
C GLN A 150 50.35 -15.31 31.06
N LEU A 151 51.07 -16.42 30.83
CA LEU A 151 50.67 -17.39 29.81
C LEU A 151 49.34 -18.13 30.14
N LYS A 152 49.13 -18.38 31.44
CA LYS A 152 47.82 -18.88 31.91
C LYS A 152 46.68 -17.91 31.64
N LEU A 153 46.92 -16.60 31.92
CA LEU A 153 45.95 -15.56 31.65
C LEU A 153 45.62 -15.50 30.15
N ASN A 154 46.64 -15.56 29.28
CA ASN A 154 46.44 -15.60 27.80
C ASN A 154 45.62 -16.81 27.36
N ALA A 155 45.85 -18.01 27.93
CA ALA A 155 45.05 -19.19 27.61
C ALA A 155 43.57 -19.06 28.06
N LEU A 156 43.33 -18.46 29.24
CA LEU A 156 41.98 -18.15 29.73
C LEU A 156 41.28 -17.12 28.85
N GLN A 157 42.02 -16.09 28.42
CA GLN A 157 41.49 -15.09 27.49
C GLN A 157 41.13 -15.72 26.17
N GLY A 158 41.99 -16.56 25.58
CA GLY A 158 41.65 -17.27 24.32
C GLY A 158 40.39 -18.15 24.42
N LYS A 159 40.15 -18.73 25.62
CA LYS A 159 38.89 -19.48 25.84
C LYS A 159 37.66 -18.53 25.88
N ALA A 160 37.81 -17.37 26.50
CA ALA A 160 36.74 -16.36 26.56
C ALA A 160 36.43 -15.84 25.15
N ASP A 161 37.46 -15.55 24.34
CA ASP A 161 37.33 -15.07 22.95
C ASP A 161 36.59 -16.07 22.05
N VAL A 162 36.80 -17.39 22.23
CA VAL A 162 36.05 -18.43 21.52
C VAL A 162 34.58 -18.37 21.91
N THR A 163 34.26 -18.31 23.20
CA THR A 163 32.87 -18.23 23.67
C THR A 163 32.14 -17.00 23.15
N GLU A 164 32.81 -15.85 23.12
CA GLU A 164 32.26 -14.62 22.55
C GLU A 164 32.03 -14.75 21.04
N SER A 165 33.00 -15.32 20.31
CA SER A 165 32.88 -15.55 18.85
C SER A 165 31.76 -16.54 18.51
N GLU A 166 31.58 -17.62 19.30
CA GLU A 166 30.45 -18.54 19.16
C GLU A 166 29.09 -17.84 19.35
N SER A 167 29.00 -17.00 20.39
CA SER A 167 27.79 -16.23 20.65
C SER A 167 27.48 -15.27 19.51
N ASN A 168 28.50 -14.59 18.99
CA ASN A 168 28.35 -13.68 17.86
C ASN A 168 27.94 -14.44 16.56
N LEU A 169 28.53 -15.60 16.29
CA LEU A 169 28.16 -16.45 15.16
C LEU A 169 26.69 -16.86 15.24
N ASN A 170 26.25 -17.31 16.42
CA ASN A 170 24.85 -17.69 16.65
C ASN A 170 23.89 -16.50 16.43
N ALA A 171 24.25 -15.31 16.92
CA ALA A 171 23.46 -14.10 16.71
C ALA A 171 23.35 -13.73 15.22
N LYS A 172 24.46 -13.81 14.45
CA LYS A 172 24.44 -13.53 13.00
C LYS A 172 23.70 -14.59 12.21
N MET A 173 23.78 -15.84 12.63
CA MET A 173 23.01 -16.94 12.07
C MET A 173 21.50 -16.72 12.26
N PHE A 174 21.09 -16.41 13.49
CA PHE A 174 19.71 -16.09 13.81
C PHE A 174 19.18 -14.89 12.99
N GLN A 175 19.98 -13.81 12.89
CA GLN A 175 19.64 -12.62 12.14
C GLN A 175 19.37 -12.93 10.65
N LEU A 176 20.23 -13.71 10.00
CA LEU A 176 20.06 -14.09 8.61
C LEU A 176 18.85 -15.03 8.41
N ARG A 177 18.69 -16.03 9.29
CA ARG A 177 17.54 -16.96 9.25
C ARG A 177 16.23 -16.23 9.40
N SER A 178 16.10 -15.36 10.41
CA SER A 178 14.91 -14.56 10.66
C SER A 178 14.57 -13.67 9.47
N PHE A 179 15.58 -13.08 8.84
CA PHE A 179 15.38 -12.23 7.66
C PHE A 179 14.94 -13.03 6.43
N LEU A 180 15.46 -14.25 6.23
CA LEU A 180 15.08 -15.12 5.11
C LEU A 180 13.79 -15.90 5.36
N GLY A 181 13.26 -15.90 6.59
CA GLY A 181 12.11 -16.71 6.97
C GLY A 181 12.37 -18.23 6.97
N VAL A 182 13.63 -18.63 7.15
CA VAL A 182 14.06 -20.03 7.19
C VAL A 182 13.94 -20.60 8.60
N SER A 183 13.72 -21.91 8.73
CA SER A 183 13.56 -22.58 10.02
C SER A 183 14.80 -22.42 10.91
N GLU A 184 14.59 -22.37 12.23
CA GLU A 184 15.68 -22.32 13.21
C GLU A 184 16.59 -23.56 13.18
N GLN A 185 16.10 -24.68 12.65
CA GLN A 185 16.86 -25.92 12.54
C GLN A 185 17.82 -25.95 11.33
N ASP A 186 17.64 -25.05 10.36
CA ASP A 186 18.48 -25.01 9.16
C ASP A 186 19.83 -24.36 9.45
N VAL A 187 20.91 -25.05 9.19
CA VAL A 187 22.27 -24.50 9.31
C VAL A 187 22.69 -23.89 7.99
N LEU A 188 22.80 -22.57 7.97
CA LEU A 188 23.28 -21.83 6.80
C LEU A 188 24.81 -21.84 6.77
N ASN A 189 25.39 -22.37 5.70
CA ASN A 189 26.83 -22.37 5.50
C ASN A 189 27.22 -21.38 4.39
N PRO A 190 27.69 -20.17 4.73
CA PRO A 190 28.09 -19.17 3.73
C PRO A 190 29.37 -19.64 3.03
N VAL A 191 29.34 -19.52 1.69
CA VAL A 191 30.51 -19.84 0.83
C VAL A 191 30.89 -18.56 0.07
N LEU A 192 32.18 -18.24 0.09
CA LEU A 192 32.70 -17.08 -0.65
C LEU A 192 32.55 -17.31 -2.18
N PRO A 193 32.07 -16.29 -2.93
CA PRO A 193 32.07 -16.37 -4.39
C PRO A 193 33.52 -16.47 -4.92
N ALA A 194 33.72 -17.31 -5.91
CA ALA A 194 35.06 -17.59 -6.47
C ALA A 194 35.67 -16.38 -7.17
N SER A 195 34.88 -15.41 -7.63
CA SER A 195 35.36 -14.19 -8.27
C SER A 195 34.44 -13.03 -8.02
N VAL A 196 35.00 -11.86 -7.81
CA VAL A 196 34.25 -10.60 -7.78
C VAL A 196 34.39 -9.95 -9.16
N PRO A 197 33.31 -9.65 -9.88
CA PRO A 197 33.37 -9.03 -11.18
C PRO A 197 33.92 -7.59 -11.06
N ASP A 198 34.91 -7.26 -11.90
CA ASP A 198 35.43 -5.88 -12.02
C ASP A 198 34.46 -5.06 -12.88
N ILE A 199 33.58 -4.32 -12.26
CA ILE A 199 32.58 -3.47 -12.92
C ILE A 199 33.08 -2.04 -12.94
N LYS A 200 33.47 -1.52 -14.12
CA LYS A 200 33.76 -0.10 -14.31
C LYS A 200 32.46 0.68 -14.39
N MET A 201 32.25 1.59 -13.43
CA MET A 201 31.10 2.47 -13.39
C MET A 201 31.44 3.81 -14.01
N GLU A 202 30.78 4.17 -15.12
CA GLU A 202 30.82 5.51 -15.71
C GLU A 202 29.75 6.40 -15.09
N TYR A 203 30.13 7.57 -14.59
CA TYR A 203 29.26 8.49 -13.89
C TYR A 203 28.00 8.84 -14.69
N ASP A 204 28.17 9.27 -15.96
CA ASP A 204 27.04 9.69 -16.81
C ASP A 204 26.05 8.55 -17.07
N ARG A 205 26.54 7.34 -17.26
CA ARG A 205 25.68 6.16 -17.44
C ARG A 205 24.89 5.82 -16.19
N VAL A 206 25.51 5.92 -15.02
CA VAL A 206 24.84 5.67 -13.73
C VAL A 206 23.81 6.76 -13.44
N LEU A 207 24.16 8.04 -13.67
CA LEU A 207 23.27 9.17 -13.46
C LEU A 207 22.03 9.07 -14.35
N ASN A 208 22.18 8.82 -15.64
CA ASN A 208 21.05 8.70 -16.56
C ASN A 208 20.12 7.55 -16.18
N LYS A 209 20.66 6.40 -15.83
CA LYS A 209 19.86 5.27 -15.35
C LYS A 209 19.16 5.56 -14.02
N ALA A 210 19.81 6.28 -13.11
CA ALA A 210 19.21 6.68 -11.85
C ALA A 210 18.01 7.64 -12.09
N LEU A 211 18.18 8.64 -12.95
CA LEU A 211 17.09 9.58 -13.29
C LEU A 211 15.90 8.91 -13.98
N GLU A 212 16.15 7.90 -14.83
CA GLU A 212 15.08 7.17 -15.50
C GLU A 212 14.32 6.19 -14.59
N ARG A 213 15.02 5.55 -13.66
CA ARG A 213 14.50 4.42 -12.88
C ARG A 213 14.28 4.71 -11.41
N ASN A 214 14.71 5.87 -10.91
CA ASN A 214 14.53 6.23 -9.52
C ASN A 214 13.06 6.55 -9.24
N SER A 215 12.49 5.91 -8.22
CA SER A 215 11.12 6.15 -7.75
C SER A 215 10.89 7.60 -7.34
N PHE A 216 11.89 8.26 -6.77
CA PHE A 216 11.84 9.67 -6.38
C PHE A 216 11.67 10.62 -7.57
N ALA A 217 12.38 10.38 -8.69
CA ALA A 217 12.22 11.17 -9.90
C ALA A 217 10.81 11.04 -10.51
N GLN A 218 10.26 9.81 -10.52
CA GLN A 218 8.88 9.56 -10.95
C GLN A 218 7.85 10.19 -10.00
N ASN A 219 8.11 10.17 -8.69
CA ASN A 219 7.29 10.84 -7.68
C ASN A 219 7.19 12.34 -7.91
N ILE A 220 8.32 13.03 -8.19
CA ILE A 220 8.32 14.46 -8.51
C ILE A 220 7.45 14.74 -9.74
N ARG A 221 7.60 13.94 -10.79
CA ARG A 221 6.82 14.09 -12.02
C ARG A 221 5.32 13.89 -11.78
N ARG A 222 4.94 12.88 -10.98
CA ARG A 222 3.55 12.66 -10.59
C ARG A 222 3.01 13.85 -9.81
N ARG A 223 3.73 14.32 -8.79
CA ARG A 223 3.33 15.48 -7.97
C ARG A 223 3.14 16.74 -8.81
N GLN A 224 3.98 16.96 -9.80
CA GLN A 224 3.82 18.09 -10.71
C GLN A 224 2.50 17.96 -11.50
N LEU A 225 2.19 16.80 -12.09
CA LEU A 225 0.95 16.58 -12.81
C LEU A 225 -0.29 16.68 -11.90
N GLU A 226 -0.20 16.22 -10.65
CA GLU A 226 -1.28 16.33 -9.66
C GLU A 226 -1.49 17.79 -9.26
N ALA A 227 -0.43 18.58 -9.05
CA ALA A 227 -0.54 20.01 -8.78
C ALA A 227 -1.16 20.78 -9.95
N ASP A 228 -0.77 20.46 -11.18
CA ASP A 228 -1.38 21.05 -12.39
C ASP A 228 -2.87 20.69 -12.48
N TYR A 229 -3.24 19.47 -12.12
CA TYR A 229 -4.64 19.01 -12.04
C TYR A 229 -5.41 19.78 -10.95
N GLU A 230 -4.85 19.97 -9.77
CA GLU A 230 -5.47 20.73 -8.68
C GLU A 230 -5.70 22.20 -9.09
N VAL A 231 -4.73 22.83 -9.73
CA VAL A 231 -4.88 24.19 -10.27
C VAL A 231 -5.98 24.26 -11.33
N ALA A 232 -6.02 23.28 -12.24
CA ALA A 232 -7.07 23.19 -13.25
C ALA A 232 -8.46 23.02 -12.60
N THR A 233 -8.55 22.18 -11.57
CA THR A 233 -9.78 21.93 -10.80
C THR A 233 -10.24 23.18 -10.08
N ALA A 234 -9.34 23.88 -9.39
CA ALA A 234 -9.67 25.14 -8.72
C ALA A 234 -10.18 26.18 -9.70
N ARG A 235 -9.56 26.31 -10.88
CA ARG A 235 -10.02 27.22 -11.94
C ARG A 235 -11.38 26.81 -12.51
N GLY A 236 -11.63 25.51 -12.69
CA GLY A 236 -12.93 24.98 -13.14
C GLY A 236 -14.04 25.27 -12.14
N ASN A 237 -13.77 25.13 -10.85
CA ASN A 237 -14.74 25.36 -9.78
C ASN A 237 -15.15 26.84 -9.61
N LEU A 238 -14.33 27.78 -10.09
CA LEU A 238 -14.72 29.20 -10.12
C LEU A 238 -15.91 29.49 -11.06
N ARG A 239 -16.21 28.58 -12.00
CA ARG A 239 -17.26 28.73 -13.00
C ARG A 239 -18.02 27.41 -13.14
N SER A 240 -18.63 26.94 -12.06
CA SER A 240 -19.39 25.68 -12.06
C SER A 240 -20.73 25.90 -12.77
N ILE A 241 -20.88 25.34 -13.95
CA ILE A 241 -22.14 25.26 -14.68
C ILE A 241 -22.25 23.85 -15.21
N ASP A 242 -23.30 23.14 -14.80
CA ASP A 242 -23.61 21.81 -15.30
C ASP A 242 -24.92 21.84 -16.09
N LEU A 243 -24.87 21.33 -17.32
CA LEU A 243 -26.05 21.06 -18.09
C LEU A 243 -26.56 19.66 -17.73
N PHE A 244 -27.85 19.53 -17.49
CA PHE A 244 -28.46 18.24 -17.31
C PHE A 244 -29.68 18.07 -18.24
N ALA A 245 -29.83 16.86 -18.72
CA ALA A 245 -31.00 16.41 -19.47
C ALA A 245 -31.38 15.04 -18.95
N SER A 246 -32.66 14.83 -18.67
CA SER A 246 -33.17 13.51 -18.33
C SER A 246 -34.45 13.21 -19.05
N VAL A 247 -34.60 11.96 -19.48
CA VAL A 247 -35.81 11.42 -20.07
C VAL A 247 -36.11 10.08 -19.40
N GLY A 248 -37.36 9.84 -19.05
CA GLY A 248 -37.76 8.60 -18.39
C GLY A 248 -39.25 8.42 -18.33
N TYR A 249 -39.63 7.28 -17.78
CA TYR A 249 -41.02 6.91 -17.50
C TYR A 249 -41.22 6.83 -16.00
N THR A 250 -42.41 7.25 -15.54
CA THR A 250 -42.81 7.12 -14.13
C THR A 250 -44.10 6.40 -14.03
N GLY A 251 -44.30 5.68 -12.95
CA GLY A 251 -45.57 5.06 -12.60
C GLY A 251 -45.89 5.25 -11.14
N GLN A 252 -47.15 5.41 -10.79
CA GLN A 252 -47.62 5.56 -9.43
C GLN A 252 -48.93 4.79 -9.25
N ASN A 253 -48.94 3.85 -8.33
CA ASN A 253 -50.18 3.09 -8.04
C ASN A 253 -50.19 2.54 -6.60
N HIS A 254 -51.34 2.08 -6.15
CA HIS A 254 -51.50 1.37 -4.88
C HIS A 254 -51.08 -0.10 -4.95
N GLU A 255 -50.97 -0.66 -6.15
CA GLU A 255 -50.49 -2.02 -6.42
C GLU A 255 -49.19 -2.00 -7.19
N PHE A 256 -48.31 -2.95 -6.85
CA PHE A 256 -46.96 -3.05 -7.44
C PHE A 256 -46.99 -3.24 -8.96
N SER A 257 -47.82 -4.19 -9.45
CA SER A 257 -47.92 -4.48 -10.88
C SER A 257 -48.46 -3.31 -11.70
N SER A 258 -49.42 -2.58 -11.12
CA SER A 258 -50.04 -1.43 -11.79
C SER A 258 -49.14 -0.17 -11.82
N ALA A 259 -48.14 -0.11 -10.94
CA ALA A 259 -47.13 0.95 -11.01
C ALA A 259 -46.19 0.85 -12.20
N TYR A 260 -46.23 -0.24 -12.98
CA TYR A 260 -45.48 -0.46 -14.23
C TYR A 260 -46.37 -0.52 -15.48
N GLN A 261 -47.65 -0.21 -15.34
CA GLN A 261 -48.61 -0.13 -16.47
C GLN A 261 -48.71 1.31 -16.97
N ASP A 262 -49.16 1.48 -18.22
CA ASP A 262 -49.46 2.77 -18.85
C ASP A 262 -48.29 3.77 -18.83
N LEU A 263 -47.05 3.24 -18.97
CA LEU A 263 -45.83 4.02 -18.88
C LEU A 263 -45.68 5.07 -20.00
N LEU A 264 -46.28 4.80 -21.16
CA LEU A 264 -46.23 5.73 -22.30
C LEU A 264 -47.04 7.02 -22.06
N ASP A 265 -47.99 6.99 -21.10
CA ASP A 265 -48.78 8.17 -20.75
C ASP A 265 -48.10 9.01 -19.64
N ASN A 266 -47.04 8.48 -19.02
CA ASN A 266 -46.33 9.11 -17.92
C ASN A 266 -44.86 9.32 -18.20
N GLN A 267 -44.57 10.11 -19.23
CA GLN A 267 -43.21 10.46 -19.60
C GLN A 267 -42.71 11.70 -18.82
N ILE A 268 -41.46 11.66 -18.43
CA ILE A 268 -40.79 12.82 -17.84
C ILE A 268 -39.61 13.21 -18.70
N VAL A 269 -39.59 14.48 -19.10
CA VAL A 269 -38.44 15.12 -19.76
C VAL A 269 -38.04 16.32 -18.92
N LYS A 270 -36.77 16.36 -18.50
CA LYS A 270 -36.20 17.47 -17.76
C LYS A 270 -34.94 17.94 -18.47
N VAL A 271 -34.84 19.25 -18.69
CA VAL A 271 -33.64 19.89 -19.19
C VAL A 271 -33.40 21.11 -18.33
N GLY A 272 -32.17 21.32 -17.92
CA GLY A 272 -31.85 22.43 -17.06
C GLY A 272 -30.36 22.74 -16.95
N VAL A 273 -30.08 23.79 -16.22
CA VAL A 273 -28.76 24.26 -15.87
C VAL A 273 -28.67 24.32 -14.36
N LYS A 274 -27.61 23.84 -13.82
CA LYS A 274 -27.36 23.86 -12.37
C LYS A 274 -26.07 24.61 -12.09
#